data_0a26a3890ff73cc82752ef6d927505b5
#
_entry.id   0a26a3890ff73cc82752ef6d927505b5
#
_cell.length_a   1.000
_cell.length_b   1.000
_cell.length_c   1.000
_cell.angle_alpha   90.00
_cell.angle_beta   90.00
_cell.angle_gamma   90.00
#
_symmetry.space_group_name_H-M   'P 1'
#
loop_
_entity.id
_entity.type
_entity.pdbx_description
1 polymer ?
#
loop_
_entity_poly.entity_id
_entity_poly.type
_entity_poly.pdbx_seq_one_letter_code
_entity_poly.pdbx_strand_id
1 'polypeptide(L)'
;MKRIAALLLLLLFSCSEKKQSLPELLETWQGKVVSFPTNPVFTRYGKDTVDFNIHPSPYTILFYVDSNSCVDCKLKLNEWKQFKQEVDSSGGEVQYLFFIYNKRPKYVRNILRSGNFDWPVCLDQKNELDHLNQFPEDEQFHAFLLDRNFRVLVVGDPMRNLEIRNLYLKHILGMQLDWVKLETTAIVDDPIKDVGEITGNKPVRHSFKIRNTGLSPLIVTDVATTCGCMQYEYDKKPVDSGKELIFTLIYTPKHSGFFSETVLVRCN
;
A
#
# COMPACT_ATOMS: atom_id res chain seq x y z
N MET A 1 15.25 -25.00 64.84
CA MET A 1 15.82 -24.30 63.64
C MET A 1 14.74 -24.29 62.57
N LYS A 2 14.01 -23.17 62.39
CA LYS A 2 12.94 -23.05 61.37
C LYS A 2 13.58 -22.38 60.15
N ARG A 3 13.56 -23.09 59.02
CA ARG A 3 14.00 -22.57 57.72
C ARG A 3 12.78 -21.86 57.08
N ILE A 4 12.88 -20.53 56.89
CA ILE A 4 11.95 -19.72 56.16
C ILE A 4 12.36 -19.78 54.67
N ALA A 5 11.55 -20.41 53.84
CA ALA A 5 11.71 -20.36 52.38
C ALA A 5 11.04 -19.09 51.85
N ALA A 6 11.82 -18.14 51.37
CA ALA A 6 11.31 -16.95 50.69
C ALA A 6 10.95 -17.34 49.24
N LEU A 7 9.63 -17.32 48.93
CA LEU A 7 9.13 -17.54 47.58
C LEU A 7 9.25 -16.23 46.79
N LEU A 8 10.25 -16.15 45.90
CA LEU A 8 10.48 -14.99 45.04
C LEU A 8 9.47 -15.08 43.84
N LEU A 9 8.39 -14.30 43.94
CA LEU A 9 7.39 -14.19 42.89
C LEU A 9 7.90 -13.27 41.77
N LEU A 10 8.48 -13.86 40.71
CA LEU A 10 8.85 -13.15 39.48
C LEU A 10 7.57 -12.82 38.69
N LEU A 11 7.08 -11.60 38.82
CA LEU A 11 6.06 -11.05 37.93
C LEU A 11 6.69 -10.78 36.57
N LEU A 12 6.52 -11.69 35.65
CA LEU A 12 6.79 -11.46 34.22
C LEU A 12 5.70 -10.53 33.67
N PHE A 13 5.98 -9.24 33.63
CA PHE A 13 5.20 -8.32 32.80
C PHE A 13 5.48 -8.64 31.34
N SER A 14 4.63 -9.46 30.75
CA SER A 14 4.56 -9.60 29.30
C SER A 14 3.91 -8.32 28.77
N CYS A 15 4.71 -7.35 28.34
CA CYS A 15 4.23 -6.27 27.48
C CYS A 15 3.87 -6.89 26.14
N SER A 16 2.63 -7.28 25.98
CA SER A 16 2.00 -7.50 24.68
C SER A 16 1.87 -6.10 24.06
N GLU A 17 2.70 -5.76 23.09
CA GLU A 17 2.51 -4.58 22.26
C GLU A 17 1.13 -4.69 21.61
N LYS A 18 0.19 -3.89 22.08
CA LYS A 18 -1.14 -3.77 21.48
C LYS A 18 -0.95 -3.09 20.13
N LYS A 19 -1.14 -3.82 19.05
CA LYS A 19 -1.23 -3.23 17.71
C LYS A 19 -2.31 -2.16 17.75
N GLN A 20 -1.93 -0.91 17.47
CA GLN A 20 -2.85 0.24 17.48
C GLN A 20 -3.99 -0.02 16.49
N SER A 21 -5.23 0.21 16.91
CA SER A 21 -6.37 0.07 16.02
C SER A 21 -6.39 1.20 14.98
N LEU A 22 -6.98 0.96 13.80
CA LEU A 22 -7.07 1.98 12.75
C LEU A 22 -7.72 3.29 13.21
N PRO A 23 -8.83 3.30 13.97
CA PRO A 23 -9.39 4.55 14.50
C PRO A 23 -8.44 5.31 15.42
N GLU A 24 -7.77 4.63 16.35
CA GLU A 24 -6.78 5.24 17.25
C GLU A 24 -5.58 5.84 16.49
N LEU A 25 -5.14 5.17 15.43
CA LEU A 25 -4.08 5.65 14.58
C LEU A 25 -4.50 6.95 13.86
N LEU A 26 -5.71 6.96 13.28
CA LEU A 26 -6.23 8.15 12.59
C LEU A 26 -6.39 9.33 13.55
N GLU A 27 -6.93 9.12 14.77
CA GLU A 27 -7.05 10.16 15.80
C GLU A 27 -5.66 10.72 16.20
N THR A 28 -4.65 9.85 16.31
CA THR A 28 -3.29 10.26 16.69
C THR A 28 -2.62 11.11 15.61
N TRP A 29 -2.89 10.82 14.34
CA TRP A 29 -2.16 11.42 13.23
C TRP A 29 -2.90 12.59 12.57
N GLN A 30 -4.21 12.60 12.56
CA GLN A 30 -4.97 13.69 11.93
C GLN A 30 -4.72 15.03 12.62
N GLY A 31 -4.30 16.01 11.85
CA GLY A 31 -3.94 17.34 12.35
C GLY A 31 -2.59 17.44 13.05
N LYS A 32 -1.86 16.33 13.27
CA LYS A 32 -0.48 16.35 13.78
C LYS A 32 0.44 17.08 12.82
N VAL A 33 1.32 17.92 13.36
CA VAL A 33 2.34 18.61 12.55
C VAL A 33 3.54 17.69 12.38
N VAL A 34 3.96 17.49 11.14
CA VAL A 34 5.17 16.72 10.81
C VAL A 34 6.39 17.62 10.99
N SER A 35 7.37 17.12 11.74
CA SER A 35 8.68 17.77 11.95
C SER A 35 9.70 17.22 10.95
N PHE A 36 10.47 18.10 10.32
CA PHE A 36 11.51 17.70 9.37
C PHE A 36 12.91 17.88 9.96
N PRO A 37 13.92 17.08 9.53
CA PRO A 37 15.32 17.32 9.86
C PRO A 37 15.74 18.75 9.48
N THR A 38 16.65 19.34 10.24
CA THR A 38 17.05 20.75 10.04
C THR A 38 17.73 20.99 8.68
N ASN A 39 18.53 20.03 8.19
CA ASN A 39 19.28 20.15 6.94
C ASN A 39 19.17 18.85 6.11
N PRO A 40 17.99 18.51 5.59
CA PRO A 40 17.86 17.30 4.79
C PRO A 40 18.55 17.50 3.44
N VAL A 41 19.38 16.55 3.03
CA VAL A 41 20.07 16.59 1.74
C VAL A 41 19.28 15.78 0.72
N PHE A 42 18.74 16.47 -0.28
CA PHE A 42 18.05 15.81 -1.38
C PHE A 42 19.01 15.52 -2.52
N THR A 43 18.80 14.38 -3.16
CA THR A 43 19.67 13.88 -4.21
C THR A 43 18.84 13.31 -5.37
N ARG A 44 19.36 13.43 -6.60
CA ARG A 44 18.86 12.69 -7.75
C ARG A 44 19.49 11.30 -7.77
N TYR A 45 18.67 10.27 -7.93
CA TYR A 45 19.07 8.86 -7.88
C TYR A 45 19.82 8.45 -6.59
N GLY A 46 19.62 9.17 -5.50
CA GLY A 46 20.31 8.90 -4.24
C GLY A 46 21.82 9.20 -4.28
N LYS A 47 22.31 9.98 -5.25
CA LYS A 47 23.75 10.26 -5.44
C LYS A 47 24.05 11.74 -5.63
N ASP A 48 23.49 12.34 -6.65
CA ASP A 48 23.86 13.69 -7.08
C ASP A 48 23.01 14.70 -6.32
N THR A 49 23.65 15.51 -5.46
CA THR A 49 22.94 16.53 -4.67
C THR A 49 22.22 17.51 -5.58
N VAL A 50 20.98 17.85 -5.24
CA VAL A 50 20.16 18.81 -5.95
C VAL A 50 19.77 19.96 -5.03
N ASP A 51 19.64 21.15 -5.57
CA ASP A 51 19.08 22.29 -4.84
C ASP A 51 17.57 22.10 -4.73
N PHE A 52 17.16 21.53 -3.63
CA PHE A 52 15.76 21.26 -3.32
C PHE A 52 15.52 21.49 -1.84
N ASN A 53 14.58 22.38 -1.54
CA ASN A 53 14.27 22.77 -0.18
C ASN A 53 12.82 22.45 0.17
N ILE A 54 12.58 22.02 1.40
CA ILE A 54 11.24 21.89 1.96
C ILE A 54 10.70 23.31 2.19
N HIS A 55 9.57 23.61 1.59
CA HIS A 55 8.92 24.90 1.70
C HIS A 55 7.40 24.76 1.87
N PRO A 56 6.73 25.73 2.49
CA PRO A 56 5.29 25.75 2.54
C PRO A 56 4.67 25.75 1.14
N SER A 57 3.98 24.66 0.80
CA SER A 57 3.21 24.48 -0.44
C SER A 57 1.73 24.32 -0.07
N PRO A 58 0.77 24.62 -0.95
CA PRO A 58 -0.64 24.34 -0.69
C PRO A 58 -0.85 22.93 -0.15
N TYR A 59 -0.18 21.95 -0.76
CA TYR A 59 -0.15 20.58 -0.29
C TYR A 59 1.26 20.00 -0.39
N THR A 60 1.59 19.13 0.56
CA THR A 60 2.83 18.35 0.55
C THR A 60 2.50 16.87 0.69
N ILE A 61 3.02 16.04 -0.19
CA ILE A 61 2.97 14.60 -0.03
C ILE A 61 4.30 14.15 0.54
N LEU A 62 4.26 13.62 1.75
CA LEU A 62 5.40 12.97 2.40
C LEU A 62 5.27 11.47 2.23
N PHE A 63 6.29 10.84 1.67
CA PHE A 63 6.44 9.40 1.58
C PHE A 63 7.72 8.96 2.29
N TYR A 64 7.56 8.14 3.32
CA TYR A 64 8.65 7.61 4.12
C TYR A 64 8.83 6.11 3.88
N VAL A 65 10.06 5.67 3.74
CA VAL A 65 10.42 4.25 3.59
C VAL A 65 11.45 3.89 4.65
N ASP A 66 11.13 2.91 5.48
CA ASP A 66 12.03 2.34 6.48
C ASP A 66 12.88 1.17 5.94
N SER A 67 13.84 0.72 6.76
CA SER A 67 14.78 -0.35 6.38
C SER A 67 14.23 -1.76 6.50
N ASN A 68 13.01 -1.94 7.03
CA ASN A 68 12.55 -3.24 7.53
C ASN A 68 12.01 -4.17 6.43
N SER A 69 11.88 -3.69 5.18
CA SER A 69 11.26 -4.45 4.11
C SER A 69 11.87 -4.18 2.73
N CYS A 70 11.32 -4.85 1.71
CA CYS A 70 11.70 -4.71 0.31
C CYS A 70 11.44 -3.28 -0.18
N VAL A 71 12.49 -2.47 -0.35
CA VAL A 71 12.39 -1.09 -0.82
C VAL A 71 11.74 -1.02 -2.21
N ASP A 72 12.08 -1.93 -3.11
CA ASP A 72 11.55 -1.97 -4.48
C ASP A 72 10.04 -2.18 -4.48
N CYS A 73 9.55 -3.10 -3.66
CA CYS A 73 8.13 -3.36 -3.52
C CYS A 73 7.34 -2.18 -2.92
N LYS A 74 8.01 -1.34 -2.11
CA LYS A 74 7.40 -0.20 -1.42
C LYS A 74 7.34 1.04 -2.30
N LEU A 75 8.41 1.31 -3.04
CA LEU A 75 8.58 2.59 -3.74
C LEU A 75 7.56 2.83 -4.84
N LYS A 76 7.03 1.78 -5.50
CA LYS A 76 6.00 1.93 -6.55
C LYS A 76 6.24 3.14 -7.48
N LEU A 77 7.48 3.26 -7.95
CA LEU A 77 7.98 4.48 -8.62
C LEU A 77 7.17 4.90 -9.84
N ASN A 78 6.67 3.94 -10.62
CA ASN A 78 5.88 4.23 -11.81
C ASN A 78 4.49 4.76 -11.45
N GLU A 79 3.87 4.21 -10.40
CA GLU A 79 2.57 4.64 -9.90
C GLU A 79 2.64 6.08 -9.37
N TRP A 80 3.72 6.43 -8.66
CA TRP A 80 3.96 7.80 -8.22
C TRP A 80 4.13 8.78 -9.38
N LYS A 81 4.84 8.38 -10.46
CA LYS A 81 4.97 9.22 -11.65
C LYS A 81 3.61 9.47 -12.32
N GLN A 82 2.80 8.42 -12.44
CA GLN A 82 1.45 8.53 -13.01
C GLN A 82 0.57 9.45 -12.15
N PHE A 83 0.61 9.27 -10.83
CA PHE A 83 -0.14 10.09 -9.90
C PHE A 83 0.28 11.58 -10.00
N LYS A 84 1.59 11.85 -10.03
CA LYS A 84 2.08 13.22 -10.22
C LYS A 84 1.60 13.81 -11.54
N GLN A 85 1.68 13.06 -12.63
CA GLN A 85 1.23 13.52 -13.94
C GLN A 85 -0.28 13.86 -13.93
N GLU A 86 -1.10 13.05 -13.27
CA GLU A 86 -2.52 13.30 -13.10
C GLU A 86 -2.78 14.60 -12.32
N VAL A 87 -2.12 14.77 -11.18
CA VAL A 87 -2.22 15.97 -10.34
C VAL A 87 -1.78 17.21 -11.11
N ASP A 88 -0.62 17.18 -11.75
CA ASP A 88 -0.05 18.32 -12.50
C ASP A 88 -0.95 18.70 -13.67
N SER A 89 -1.46 17.72 -14.43
CA SER A 89 -2.35 17.98 -15.58
C SER A 89 -3.70 18.54 -15.17
N SER A 90 -4.10 18.32 -13.92
CA SER A 90 -5.34 18.85 -13.33
C SER A 90 -5.14 20.17 -12.57
N GLY A 91 -3.94 20.74 -12.62
CA GLY A 91 -3.61 22.05 -12.00
C GLY A 91 -3.36 21.98 -10.49
N GLY A 92 -3.08 20.79 -9.94
CA GLY A 92 -2.77 20.65 -8.52
C GLY A 92 -1.35 21.11 -8.19
N GLU A 93 -1.20 21.90 -7.12
CA GLU A 93 0.09 22.35 -6.61
C GLU A 93 0.53 21.52 -5.42
N VAL A 94 1.50 20.61 -5.63
CA VAL A 94 1.96 19.66 -4.62
C VAL A 94 3.49 19.59 -4.58
N GLN A 95 4.06 19.69 -3.38
CA GLN A 95 5.44 19.33 -3.12
C GLN A 95 5.50 17.84 -2.77
N TYR A 96 6.41 17.10 -3.42
CA TYR A 96 6.63 15.67 -3.18
C TYR A 96 7.93 15.47 -2.40
N LEU A 97 7.85 14.89 -1.21
CA LEU A 97 8.97 14.62 -0.30
C LEU A 97 9.14 13.11 -0.12
N PHE A 98 10.22 12.58 -0.65
CA PHE A 98 10.59 11.18 -0.49
C PHE A 98 11.75 11.05 0.48
N PHE A 99 11.51 10.46 1.64
CA PHE A 99 12.52 10.12 2.62
C PHE A 99 12.71 8.60 2.68
N ILE A 100 13.94 8.16 2.50
CA ILE A 100 14.25 6.74 2.46
C ILE A 100 15.36 6.44 3.47
N TYR A 101 15.00 5.72 4.52
CA TYR A 101 15.94 5.13 5.45
C TYR A 101 16.26 3.70 5.02
N ASN A 102 17.50 3.41 4.73
CA ASN A 102 17.94 2.05 4.41
C ASN A 102 19.41 1.83 4.76
N LYS A 103 19.72 0.71 5.45
CA LYS A 103 21.09 0.31 5.80
C LYS A 103 21.98 0.01 4.58
N ARG A 104 21.39 -0.11 3.38
CA ARG A 104 22.08 -0.42 2.12
C ARG A 104 21.82 0.69 1.07
N PRO A 105 22.41 1.88 1.21
CA PRO A 105 22.13 3.02 0.32
C PRO A 105 22.49 2.74 -1.16
N LYS A 106 23.48 1.86 -1.42
CA LYS A 106 23.81 1.43 -2.79
C LYS A 106 22.66 0.67 -3.47
N TYR A 107 21.94 -0.15 -2.70
CA TYR A 107 20.77 -0.88 -3.17
C TYR A 107 19.64 0.08 -3.56
N VAL A 108 19.33 1.05 -2.71
CA VAL A 108 18.33 2.10 -3.00
C VAL A 108 18.68 2.86 -4.27
N ARG A 109 19.94 3.27 -4.44
CA ARG A 109 20.42 3.94 -5.66
C ARG A 109 20.17 3.14 -6.93
N ASN A 110 20.42 1.84 -6.88
CA ASN A 110 20.18 0.97 -8.04
C ASN A 110 18.70 0.91 -8.39
N ILE A 111 17.80 0.81 -7.39
CA ILE A 111 16.34 0.82 -7.61
C ILE A 111 15.91 2.14 -8.25
N LEU A 112 16.32 3.28 -7.70
CA LEU A 112 15.98 4.59 -8.23
C LEU A 112 16.43 4.77 -9.68
N ARG A 113 17.63 4.25 -10.02
CA ARG A 113 18.15 4.29 -11.40
C ARG A 113 17.40 3.36 -12.32
N SER A 114 17.19 2.09 -11.94
CA SER A 114 16.48 1.12 -12.76
C SER A 114 15.02 1.53 -13.00
N GLY A 115 14.39 2.18 -12.02
CA GLY A 115 13.06 2.77 -12.14
C GLY A 115 13.03 4.12 -12.87
N ASN A 116 14.20 4.63 -13.32
CA ASN A 116 14.34 5.98 -13.89
C ASN A 116 13.63 7.06 -13.06
N PHE A 117 13.83 7.01 -11.72
CA PHE A 117 13.20 7.94 -10.78
C PHE A 117 14.16 9.06 -10.43
N ASP A 118 14.09 10.14 -11.20
CA ASP A 118 14.99 11.29 -11.12
C ASP A 118 14.51 12.40 -10.17
N TRP A 119 13.43 12.17 -9.43
CA TRP A 119 12.92 13.13 -8.45
C TRP A 119 13.89 13.29 -7.27
N PRO A 120 13.83 14.45 -6.60
CA PRO A 120 14.59 14.66 -5.38
C PRO A 120 14.19 13.65 -4.31
N VAL A 121 15.16 12.90 -3.78
CA VAL A 121 14.97 11.97 -2.65
C VAL A 121 16.00 12.27 -1.56
N CYS A 122 15.57 12.24 -0.30
CA CYS A 122 16.45 12.29 0.86
C CYS A 122 16.77 10.85 1.31
N LEU A 123 18.05 10.45 1.22
CA LEU A 123 18.51 9.21 1.85
C LEU A 123 18.84 9.52 3.32
N ASP A 124 17.85 9.38 4.18
CA ASP A 124 17.94 9.66 5.62
C ASP A 124 18.66 8.51 6.35
N GLN A 125 19.99 8.49 6.27
CA GLN A 125 20.81 7.40 6.82
C GLN A 125 20.76 7.30 8.35
N LYS A 126 20.36 8.36 9.04
CA LYS A 126 20.23 8.39 10.49
C LYS A 126 18.82 8.16 10.99
N ASN A 127 17.87 8.00 10.06
CA ASN A 127 16.43 7.88 10.37
C ASN A 127 15.90 9.08 11.20
N GLU A 128 16.43 10.28 10.92
CA GLU A 128 16.10 11.48 11.69
C GLU A 128 14.62 11.83 11.56
N LEU A 129 14.03 11.65 10.38
CA LEU A 129 12.63 11.96 10.15
C LEU A 129 11.71 11.10 11.03
N ASP A 130 11.98 9.80 11.15
CA ASP A 130 11.19 8.90 12.00
C ASP A 130 11.44 9.17 13.48
N HIS A 131 12.67 9.43 13.89
CA HIS A 131 12.96 9.79 15.26
C HIS A 131 12.21 11.05 15.72
N LEU A 132 11.98 12.01 14.82
CA LEU A 132 11.25 13.23 15.12
C LEU A 132 9.73 13.01 15.21
N ASN A 133 9.19 12.06 14.46
CA ASN A 133 7.75 11.91 14.27
C ASN A 133 7.16 10.64 14.88
N GLN A 134 7.96 9.57 15.02
CA GLN A 134 7.54 8.24 15.47
C GLN A 134 6.40 7.71 14.61
N PHE A 135 6.71 7.45 13.33
CA PHE A 135 5.73 6.97 12.36
C PHE A 135 5.09 5.63 12.79
N PRO A 136 3.90 5.32 12.29
CA PRO A 136 3.26 4.05 12.57
C PRO A 136 4.15 2.88 12.16
N GLU A 137 4.14 1.77 12.91
CA GLU A 137 4.89 0.56 12.55
C GLU A 137 4.43 -0.06 11.23
N ASP A 138 3.12 0.04 10.94
CA ASP A 138 2.55 -0.50 9.71
C ASP A 138 2.83 0.44 8.54
N GLU A 139 3.64 -0.05 7.61
CA GLU A 139 4.14 0.68 6.44
C GLU A 139 3.05 1.18 5.48
N GLN A 140 1.84 0.64 5.51
CA GLN A 140 0.73 1.13 4.72
C GLN A 140 0.34 2.58 5.08
N PHE A 141 0.76 3.04 6.28
CA PHE A 141 0.53 4.39 6.78
C PHE A 141 1.74 5.32 6.65
N HIS A 142 2.75 4.94 5.89
CA HIS A 142 3.97 5.74 5.69
C HIS A 142 3.86 6.78 4.56
N ALA A 143 2.67 7.07 4.09
CA ALA A 143 2.40 8.18 3.19
C ALA A 143 1.40 9.15 3.84
N PHE A 144 1.66 10.44 3.70
CA PHE A 144 0.89 11.49 4.34
C PHE A 144 0.62 12.62 3.35
N LEU A 145 -0.63 13.08 3.29
CA LEU A 145 -0.96 14.36 2.68
C LEU A 145 -0.94 15.42 3.77
N LEU A 146 -0.18 16.48 3.56
CA LEU A 146 0.01 17.58 4.52
C LEU A 146 -0.51 18.88 3.93
N ASP A 147 -1.01 19.76 4.79
CA ASP A 147 -1.34 21.15 4.44
C ASP A 147 -0.09 22.05 4.39
N ARG A 148 -0.30 23.34 4.12
CA ARG A 148 0.76 24.37 4.05
C ARG A 148 1.58 24.48 5.35
N ASN A 149 1.01 24.11 6.50
CA ASN A 149 1.66 24.15 7.81
C ASN A 149 2.21 22.77 8.22
N PHE A 150 2.34 21.87 7.26
CA PHE A 150 2.76 20.47 7.46
C PHE A 150 1.86 19.69 8.43
N ARG A 151 0.59 20.05 8.56
CA ARG A 151 -0.39 19.27 9.31
C ARG A 151 -0.93 18.14 8.46
N VAL A 152 -1.04 16.97 9.05
CA VAL A 152 -1.56 15.79 8.40
C VAL A 152 -3.05 15.96 8.10
N LEU A 153 -3.41 15.90 6.82
CA LEU A 153 -4.77 15.88 6.31
C LEU A 153 -5.25 14.44 6.07
N VAL A 154 -4.40 13.61 5.47
CA VAL A 154 -4.71 12.21 5.16
C VAL A 154 -3.50 11.33 5.47
N VAL A 155 -3.74 10.17 6.08
CA VAL A 155 -2.74 9.13 6.34
C VAL A 155 -3.03 7.93 5.46
N GLY A 156 -2.00 7.36 4.86
CA GLY A 156 -2.08 6.14 4.06
C GLY A 156 -1.54 6.31 2.64
N ASP A 157 -1.12 5.20 2.06
CA ASP A 157 -0.47 5.17 0.76
C ASP A 157 -1.51 5.19 -0.38
N PRO A 158 -1.60 6.30 -1.17
CA PRO A 158 -2.54 6.43 -2.27
C PRO A 158 -2.22 5.50 -3.44
N MET A 159 -1.04 4.84 -3.47
CA MET A 159 -0.69 3.85 -4.47
C MET A 159 -1.17 2.44 -4.09
N ARG A 160 -1.63 2.24 -2.85
CA ARG A 160 -2.11 0.95 -2.35
C ARG A 160 -3.62 0.90 -2.15
N ASN A 161 -4.24 2.06 -1.93
CA ASN A 161 -5.65 2.16 -1.61
C ASN A 161 -6.31 3.27 -2.43
N LEU A 162 -7.33 2.89 -3.21
CA LEU A 162 -8.05 3.80 -4.10
C LEU A 162 -8.83 4.87 -3.33
N GLU A 163 -9.40 4.52 -2.16
CA GLU A 163 -10.13 5.49 -1.32
C GLU A 163 -9.17 6.55 -0.78
N ILE A 164 -7.98 6.15 -0.33
CA ILE A 164 -6.92 7.07 0.09
C ILE A 164 -6.50 7.96 -1.09
N ARG A 165 -6.31 7.38 -2.29
CA ARG A 165 -6.00 8.15 -3.49
C ARG A 165 -7.06 9.22 -3.79
N ASN A 166 -8.32 8.86 -3.70
CA ASN A 166 -9.44 9.78 -3.91
C ASN A 166 -9.47 10.88 -2.86
N LEU A 167 -9.15 10.59 -1.59
CA LEU A 167 -9.02 11.60 -0.55
C LEU A 167 -7.90 12.59 -0.87
N TYR A 168 -6.73 12.12 -1.34
CA TYR A 168 -5.65 12.99 -1.79
C TYR A 168 -6.12 13.92 -2.92
N LEU A 169 -6.71 13.37 -3.99
CA LEU A 169 -7.19 14.14 -5.13
C LEU A 169 -8.29 15.14 -4.72
N LYS A 170 -9.19 14.75 -3.83
CA LYS A 170 -10.21 15.64 -3.29
C LYS A 170 -9.60 16.88 -2.62
N HIS A 171 -8.61 16.69 -1.76
CA HIS A 171 -7.93 17.81 -1.10
C HIS A 171 -7.16 18.67 -2.11
N ILE A 172 -6.34 18.02 -2.95
CA ILE A 172 -5.40 18.71 -3.85
C ILE A 172 -6.14 19.50 -4.94
N LEU A 173 -7.17 18.91 -5.54
CA LEU A 173 -7.85 19.48 -6.70
C LEU A 173 -9.13 20.24 -6.32
N GLY A 174 -9.51 20.26 -5.02
CA GLY A 174 -10.77 20.89 -4.59
C GLY A 174 -12.00 20.22 -5.20
N MET A 175 -11.81 19.06 -5.83
CA MET A 175 -12.92 18.34 -6.42
C MET A 175 -13.84 17.92 -5.28
N GLN A 176 -15.11 18.37 -5.29
CA GLN A 176 -16.18 17.57 -4.73
C GLN A 176 -16.24 16.33 -5.64
N LEU A 177 -15.40 15.35 -5.32
CA LEU A 177 -15.71 14.01 -5.71
C LEU A 177 -17.02 13.76 -4.96
N ASP A 178 -18.15 13.98 -5.63
CA ASP A 178 -19.35 13.30 -5.22
C ASP A 178 -18.87 11.90 -4.96
N TRP A 179 -19.05 11.43 -3.73
CA TRP A 179 -18.80 10.04 -3.39
C TRP A 179 -19.74 9.23 -4.26
N VAL A 180 -19.44 9.15 -5.54
CA VAL A 180 -19.84 7.99 -6.30
C VAL A 180 -19.15 6.88 -5.53
N LYS A 181 -19.89 6.29 -4.62
CA LYS A 181 -19.55 5.04 -3.98
C LYS A 181 -19.09 4.19 -5.16
N LEU A 182 -17.77 4.02 -5.32
CA LEU A 182 -17.22 3.19 -6.41
C LEU A 182 -17.63 1.73 -6.20
N GLU A 183 -18.62 1.52 -5.34
CA GLU A 183 -19.29 0.25 -5.24
C GLU A 183 -19.94 -0.05 -6.58
N THR A 184 -19.60 -1.18 -7.11
CA THR A 184 -20.25 -1.75 -8.28
C THR A 184 -20.87 -3.08 -7.89
N THR A 185 -21.73 -3.58 -8.76
CA THR A 185 -22.27 -4.93 -8.61
C THR A 185 -21.64 -5.83 -9.66
N ALA A 186 -21.32 -7.05 -9.25
CA ALA A 186 -20.77 -8.05 -10.16
C ALA A 186 -21.53 -9.36 -10.05
N ILE A 187 -21.64 -10.05 -11.17
CA ILE A 187 -22.21 -11.39 -11.24
C ILE A 187 -21.19 -12.34 -11.82
N VAL A 188 -21.07 -13.52 -11.22
CA VAL A 188 -20.31 -14.64 -11.76
C VAL A 188 -21.33 -15.63 -12.30
N ASP A 189 -21.31 -15.89 -13.61
CA ASP A 189 -22.35 -16.68 -14.28
C ASP A 189 -22.38 -18.17 -13.84
N ASP A 190 -21.25 -18.73 -13.46
CA ASP A 190 -21.13 -20.13 -13.00
C ASP A 190 -20.09 -20.21 -11.88
N PRO A 191 -20.47 -19.84 -10.62
CA PRO A 191 -19.50 -19.69 -9.52
C PRO A 191 -18.98 -21.03 -8.98
N ILE A 192 -19.59 -22.17 -9.31
CA ILE A 192 -19.19 -23.51 -8.88
C ILE A 192 -18.85 -24.33 -10.10
N LYS A 193 -17.63 -24.86 -10.15
CA LYS A 193 -17.20 -25.71 -11.25
C LYS A 193 -16.77 -27.08 -10.77
N ASP A 194 -17.44 -28.09 -11.26
CA ASP A 194 -16.97 -29.47 -11.15
C ASP A 194 -15.92 -29.70 -12.27
N VAL A 195 -14.70 -30.01 -11.87
CA VAL A 195 -13.58 -30.26 -12.78
C VAL A 195 -13.37 -31.77 -13.04
N GLY A 196 -14.23 -32.63 -12.48
CA GLY A 196 -14.17 -34.07 -12.62
C GLY A 196 -12.91 -34.71 -12.00
N GLU A 197 -12.53 -35.87 -12.50
CA GLU A 197 -11.33 -36.56 -12.07
C GLU A 197 -10.08 -35.97 -12.72
N ILE A 198 -9.13 -35.54 -11.87
CA ILE A 198 -7.84 -35.06 -12.32
C ILE A 198 -6.81 -36.17 -12.12
N THR A 199 -6.21 -36.63 -13.20
CA THR A 199 -5.15 -37.66 -13.18
C THR A 199 -3.76 -37.02 -13.25
N GLY A 200 -2.90 -37.34 -12.30
CA GLY A 200 -1.51 -36.89 -12.23
C GLY A 200 -1.37 -35.47 -11.66
N ASN A 201 -0.15 -34.93 -11.72
CA ASN A 201 0.21 -33.63 -11.12
C ASN A 201 0.21 -32.48 -12.14
N LYS A 202 -0.54 -32.61 -13.23
CA LYS A 202 -0.61 -31.53 -14.24
C LYS A 202 -1.56 -30.42 -13.77
N PRO A 203 -1.19 -29.14 -13.95
CA PRO A 203 -2.09 -28.03 -13.64
C PRO A 203 -3.35 -28.09 -14.48
N VAL A 204 -4.50 -27.89 -13.86
CA VAL A 204 -5.80 -27.73 -14.53
C VAL A 204 -6.17 -26.24 -14.48
N ARG A 205 -6.56 -25.71 -15.65
CA ARG A 205 -6.96 -24.30 -15.79
C ARG A 205 -8.46 -24.23 -16.00
N HIS A 206 -9.10 -23.30 -15.28
CA HIS A 206 -10.51 -23.01 -15.46
C HIS A 206 -10.75 -21.50 -15.39
N SER A 207 -11.53 -20.96 -16.33
CA SER A 207 -11.82 -19.53 -16.38
C SER A 207 -13.27 -19.26 -16.00
N PHE A 208 -13.45 -18.24 -15.16
CA PHE A 208 -14.73 -17.69 -14.75
C PHE A 208 -14.93 -16.33 -15.42
N LYS A 209 -16.16 -16.01 -15.75
CA LYS A 209 -16.55 -14.68 -16.23
C LYS A 209 -17.18 -13.92 -15.09
N ILE A 210 -16.59 -12.78 -14.74
CA ILE A 210 -17.10 -11.85 -13.75
C ILE A 210 -17.63 -10.65 -14.55
N ARG A 211 -18.95 -10.47 -14.58
CA ARG A 211 -19.59 -9.37 -15.31
C ARG A 211 -19.84 -8.20 -14.37
N ASN A 212 -19.38 -7.01 -14.75
CA ASN A 212 -19.75 -5.79 -14.07
C ASN A 212 -21.19 -5.41 -14.42
N THR A 213 -22.11 -5.55 -13.48
CA THR A 213 -23.54 -5.20 -13.64
C THR A 213 -23.87 -3.85 -13.00
N GLY A 214 -22.90 -3.21 -12.34
CA GLY A 214 -23.05 -1.89 -11.76
C GLY A 214 -22.73 -0.78 -12.75
N LEU A 215 -22.83 0.47 -12.27
CA LEU A 215 -22.58 1.67 -13.07
C LEU A 215 -21.12 2.14 -13.00
N SER A 216 -20.41 1.79 -11.92
CA SER A 216 -19.00 2.15 -11.72
C SER A 216 -18.08 1.07 -12.29
N PRO A 217 -16.84 1.38 -12.70
CA PRO A 217 -15.87 0.39 -13.14
C PRO A 217 -15.61 -0.65 -12.03
N LEU A 218 -15.59 -1.94 -12.39
CA LEU A 218 -15.26 -3.03 -11.49
C LEU A 218 -13.74 -3.14 -11.35
N ILE A 219 -13.27 -3.11 -10.12
CA ILE A 219 -11.85 -3.23 -9.77
C ILE A 219 -11.69 -4.37 -8.78
N VAL A 220 -10.85 -5.36 -9.11
CA VAL A 220 -10.48 -6.41 -8.16
C VAL A 220 -9.50 -5.82 -7.15
N THR A 221 -9.89 -5.78 -5.88
CA THR A 221 -9.11 -5.20 -4.78
C THR A 221 -8.27 -6.23 -4.04
N ASP A 222 -8.74 -7.48 -3.97
CA ASP A 222 -8.04 -8.57 -3.30
C ASP A 222 -8.48 -9.93 -3.83
N VAL A 223 -7.58 -10.91 -3.76
CA VAL A 223 -7.88 -12.31 -4.10
C VAL A 223 -7.27 -13.23 -3.03
N ALA A 224 -8.12 -14.00 -2.37
CA ALA A 224 -7.69 -14.99 -1.38
C ALA A 224 -8.06 -16.40 -1.83
N THR A 225 -7.16 -17.36 -1.64
CA THR A 225 -7.34 -18.78 -1.95
C THR A 225 -7.27 -19.61 -0.69
N THR A 226 -8.04 -20.71 -0.63
CA THR A 226 -8.05 -21.63 0.54
C THR A 226 -6.82 -22.50 0.62
N CYS A 227 -6.08 -22.67 -0.46
CA CYS A 227 -4.83 -23.45 -0.46
C CYS A 227 -3.73 -22.78 -1.29
N GLY A 228 -2.47 -23.04 -0.94
CA GLY A 228 -1.31 -22.68 -1.77
C GLY A 228 -1.11 -23.57 -3.02
N CYS A 229 -2.11 -24.34 -3.38
CA CYS A 229 -2.18 -25.20 -4.57
C CYS A 229 -2.87 -24.52 -5.74
N MET A 230 -3.41 -23.31 -5.52
CA MET A 230 -4.11 -22.50 -6.53
C MET A 230 -3.30 -21.25 -6.87
N GLN A 231 -3.23 -20.99 -8.16
CA GLN A 231 -2.75 -19.75 -8.74
C GLN A 231 -3.90 -19.10 -9.55
N TYR A 232 -3.78 -17.82 -9.85
CA TYR A 232 -4.80 -17.10 -10.63
C TYR A 232 -4.17 -16.09 -11.58
N GLU A 233 -4.88 -15.83 -12.67
CA GLU A 233 -4.52 -14.85 -13.69
C GLU A 233 -5.76 -14.06 -14.10
N TYR A 234 -5.64 -12.74 -14.21
CA TYR A 234 -6.68 -11.85 -14.75
C TYR A 234 -6.07 -10.54 -15.24
N ASP A 235 -6.76 -9.79 -16.10
CA ASP A 235 -6.36 -8.42 -16.47
C ASP A 235 -6.68 -7.48 -15.31
N LYS A 236 -5.66 -6.76 -14.81
CA LYS A 236 -5.78 -5.84 -13.66
C LYS A 236 -6.42 -4.50 -14.01
N LYS A 237 -6.81 -4.28 -15.26
CA LYS A 237 -7.50 -3.06 -15.66
C LYS A 237 -8.92 -3.01 -15.10
N PRO A 238 -9.42 -1.80 -14.76
CA PRO A 238 -10.81 -1.62 -14.43
C PRO A 238 -11.73 -2.12 -15.55
N VAL A 239 -12.83 -2.76 -15.20
CA VAL A 239 -13.80 -3.32 -16.13
C VAL A 239 -15.03 -2.43 -16.15
N ASP A 240 -15.29 -1.80 -17.28
CA ASP A 240 -16.41 -0.89 -17.46
C ASP A 240 -17.76 -1.57 -17.24
N SER A 241 -18.80 -0.75 -16.97
CA SER A 241 -20.18 -1.22 -16.84
C SER A 241 -20.61 -2.08 -18.05
N GLY A 242 -21.24 -3.21 -17.78
CA GLY A 242 -21.69 -4.18 -18.78
C GLY A 242 -20.59 -5.03 -19.41
N LYS A 243 -19.31 -4.82 -19.06
CA LYS A 243 -18.19 -5.63 -19.56
C LYS A 243 -17.87 -6.80 -18.63
N GLU A 244 -17.02 -7.71 -19.11
CA GLU A 244 -16.64 -8.94 -18.42
C GLU A 244 -15.13 -8.97 -18.13
N LEU A 245 -14.77 -9.44 -16.95
CA LEU A 245 -13.43 -9.85 -16.56
C LEU A 245 -13.33 -11.37 -16.69
N ILE A 246 -12.32 -11.84 -17.39
CA ILE A 246 -11.95 -13.27 -17.40
C ILE A 246 -10.98 -13.51 -16.25
N PHE A 247 -11.41 -14.31 -15.28
CA PHE A 247 -10.63 -14.70 -14.13
C PHE A 247 -10.27 -16.18 -14.22
N THR A 248 -8.99 -16.50 -14.42
CA THR A 248 -8.52 -17.87 -14.64
C THR A 248 -7.88 -18.42 -13.39
N LEU A 249 -8.37 -19.55 -12.90
CA LEU A 249 -7.77 -20.35 -11.84
C LEU A 249 -6.90 -21.45 -12.42
N ILE A 250 -5.77 -21.69 -11.74
CA ILE A 250 -4.83 -22.75 -12.09
C ILE A 250 -4.63 -23.60 -10.84
N TYR A 251 -5.20 -24.77 -10.83
CA TYR A 251 -5.10 -25.74 -9.73
C TYR A 251 -4.04 -26.78 -10.04
N THR A 252 -3.13 -27.01 -9.12
CA THR A 252 -2.11 -28.06 -9.20
C THR A 252 -2.34 -29.05 -8.06
N PRO A 253 -2.80 -30.30 -8.35
CA PRO A 253 -3.03 -31.30 -7.32
C PRO A 253 -1.76 -31.60 -6.52
N LYS A 254 -1.87 -31.62 -5.18
CA LYS A 254 -0.76 -31.98 -4.29
C LYS A 254 -0.97 -33.34 -3.62
N HIS A 255 -2.21 -33.80 -3.54
CA HIS A 255 -2.61 -35.03 -2.88
C HIS A 255 -3.69 -35.71 -3.70
N SER A 256 -3.81 -37.04 -3.56
CA SER A 256 -4.92 -37.83 -4.10
C SER A 256 -6.13 -37.75 -3.17
N GLY A 257 -7.33 -37.84 -3.71
CA GLY A 257 -8.61 -37.83 -3.00
C GLY A 257 -9.53 -36.70 -3.43
N PHE A 258 -10.66 -36.60 -2.76
CA PHE A 258 -11.64 -35.53 -2.99
C PHE A 258 -11.06 -34.19 -2.56
N PHE A 259 -11.31 -33.13 -3.35
CA PHE A 259 -10.96 -31.77 -3.01
C PHE A 259 -12.14 -30.84 -3.28
N SER A 260 -12.22 -29.78 -2.50
CA SER A 260 -13.15 -28.65 -2.70
C SER A 260 -12.42 -27.38 -2.27
N GLU A 261 -12.14 -26.52 -3.22
CA GLU A 261 -11.35 -25.30 -2.97
C GLU A 261 -12.16 -24.07 -3.32
N THR A 262 -11.93 -23.00 -2.57
CA THR A 262 -12.65 -21.74 -2.76
C THR A 262 -11.65 -20.62 -3.04
N VAL A 263 -12.02 -19.74 -3.96
CA VAL A 263 -11.33 -18.48 -4.22
C VAL A 263 -12.27 -17.33 -3.92
N LEU A 264 -11.84 -16.43 -3.07
CA LEU A 264 -12.57 -15.22 -2.76
C LEU A 264 -11.96 -14.06 -3.54
N VAL A 265 -12.74 -13.51 -4.48
CA VAL A 265 -12.39 -12.31 -5.24
C VAL A 265 -13.15 -11.13 -4.65
N ARG A 266 -12.43 -10.15 -4.07
CA ARG A 266 -13.01 -8.92 -3.57
C ARG A 266 -12.94 -7.85 -4.62
N CYS A 267 -14.03 -7.12 -4.80
CA CYS A 267 -14.13 -5.99 -5.70
C CYS A 267 -14.60 -4.75 -4.91
N ASN A 268 -14.49 -3.59 -5.55
CA ASN A 268 -15.02 -2.32 -5.04
C ASN A 268 -16.54 -2.31 -4.97
#